data_5cdf24e27ee58c089343f85045e1fcbd
#
_entry.id   5cdf24e27ee58c089343f85045e1fcbd
#
_cell.length_a   1.000
_cell.length_b   1.000
_cell.length_c   1.000
_cell.angle_alpha   90.00
_cell.angle_beta   90.00
_cell.angle_gamma   90.00
#
_symmetry.space_group_name_H-M   'P 1'
#
loop_
_entity.id
_entity.type
_entity.pdbx_description
1 polymer ?
#
loop_
_entity_poly.entity_id
_entity_poly.type
_entity_poly.pdbx_seq_one_letter_code
_entity_poly.pdbx_strand_id
1 'polypeptide(L)'
;ASKQMKIPNFLDTLIKKAAHSLKFFRTPAGNLAIFNGSKQETKFLIDKILNQADGKARGRGPISLSQSGYEKLVCQGITVFVDTHYNNKKKSSKAPHAIEVYIGKTRMVGSCGTIYKKDKKWKDSLLSASAHSSLIIENTNAYYCDEPINLTFNKRYQKNGSEIVFLRHDGYRKKFSATCFRTIEVSRSGKNIAILDQINSDKLLKFDIRIHLNPKIKTSLSMDKKTAILIFDGHGWNFSFQGNVNLLLEPSIFVQDDGEVKKTNQLILQGETLKENTEVLWGFTKN
;
A
#
# COMPACT_ATOMS: atom_id res chain seq x y z
N ALA A 1 -1.35 -34.30 -36.73
CA ALA A 1 -0.09 -34.09 -36.00
C ALA A 1 0.06 -32.60 -35.68
N SER A 2 -0.29 -32.20 -34.47
CA SER A 2 -0.07 -30.83 -34.01
C SER A 2 1.45 -30.62 -33.87
N LYS A 3 2.04 -29.79 -34.73
CA LYS A 3 3.40 -29.28 -34.51
C LYS A 3 3.39 -28.51 -33.20
N GLN A 4 3.91 -29.07 -32.11
CA GLN A 4 4.22 -28.34 -30.91
C GLN A 4 5.24 -27.24 -31.26
N MET A 5 4.81 -25.99 -31.38
CA MET A 5 5.73 -24.87 -31.51
C MET A 5 6.60 -24.82 -30.26
N LYS A 6 7.90 -25.05 -30.42
CA LYS A 6 8.86 -24.85 -29.31
C LYS A 6 8.85 -23.38 -28.93
N ILE A 7 8.50 -23.11 -27.68
CA ILE A 7 8.59 -21.76 -27.12
C ILE A 7 10.06 -21.34 -27.12
N PRO A 8 10.44 -20.18 -27.71
CA PRO A 8 11.81 -19.69 -27.67
C PRO A 8 12.31 -19.54 -26.22
N ASN A 9 13.57 -19.89 -25.95
CA ASN A 9 14.15 -19.88 -24.61
C ASN A 9 14.00 -18.54 -23.87
N PHE A 10 14.05 -17.41 -24.60
CA PHE A 10 13.88 -16.09 -23.98
C PHE A 10 12.45 -15.88 -23.43
N LEU A 11 11.42 -16.44 -24.10
CA LEU A 11 10.04 -16.36 -23.61
C LEU A 11 9.84 -17.20 -22.35
N ASP A 12 10.44 -18.38 -22.25
CA ASP A 12 10.41 -19.19 -21.02
C ASP A 12 11.02 -18.41 -19.84
N THR A 13 12.15 -17.74 -20.07
CA THR A 13 12.78 -16.89 -19.06
C THR A 13 11.89 -15.72 -18.64
N LEU A 14 11.20 -15.06 -19.59
CA LEU A 14 10.28 -13.96 -19.30
C LEU A 14 9.05 -14.44 -18.53
N ILE A 15 8.48 -15.58 -18.90
CA ILE A 15 7.34 -16.19 -18.21
C ILE A 15 7.71 -16.50 -16.75
N LYS A 16 8.87 -17.10 -16.50
CA LYS A 16 9.36 -17.38 -15.13
C LYS A 16 9.55 -16.11 -14.30
N LYS A 17 10.13 -15.05 -14.88
CA LYS A 17 10.27 -13.76 -14.22
C LYS A 17 8.90 -13.12 -13.92
N ALA A 18 7.97 -13.17 -14.86
CA ALA A 18 6.61 -12.67 -14.66
C ALA A 18 5.87 -13.45 -13.58
N ALA A 19 5.98 -14.79 -13.57
CA ALA A 19 5.41 -15.63 -12.52
C ALA A 19 5.98 -15.31 -11.13
N HIS A 20 7.29 -15.03 -11.05
CA HIS A 20 7.95 -14.61 -9.81
C HIS A 20 7.36 -13.29 -9.28
N SER A 21 7.17 -12.29 -10.15
CA SER A 21 6.52 -11.02 -9.79
C SER A 21 5.05 -11.22 -9.41
N LEU A 22 4.32 -12.09 -10.12
CA LEU A 22 2.94 -12.40 -9.81
C LEU A 22 2.80 -13.03 -8.41
N LYS A 23 3.72 -13.93 -8.03
CA LYS A 23 3.79 -14.50 -6.67
C LYS A 23 4.07 -13.44 -5.59
N PHE A 24 4.84 -12.41 -5.91
CA PHE A 24 5.03 -11.29 -4.98
C PHE A 24 3.69 -10.66 -4.62
N PHE A 25 2.89 -10.27 -5.62
CA PHE A 25 1.61 -9.59 -5.42
C PHE A 25 0.48 -10.50 -4.94
N ARG A 26 0.67 -11.81 -4.92
CA ARG A 26 -0.33 -12.73 -4.40
C ARG A 26 -0.53 -12.54 -2.92
N THR A 27 -1.76 -12.17 -2.55
CA THR A 27 -2.16 -11.93 -1.16
C THR A 27 -2.36 -13.23 -0.38
N PRO A 28 -2.47 -13.17 0.95
CA PRO A 28 -2.83 -14.35 1.76
C PRO A 28 -4.20 -14.97 1.39
N ALA A 29 -5.12 -14.18 0.82
CA ALA A 29 -6.40 -14.68 0.29
C ALA A 29 -6.27 -15.38 -1.07
N GLY A 30 -5.13 -15.19 -1.76
CA GLY A 30 -4.82 -15.82 -3.05
C GLY A 30 -5.11 -14.95 -4.27
N ASN A 31 -5.77 -13.81 -4.11
CA ASN A 31 -5.95 -12.77 -5.14
C ASN A 31 -4.73 -11.84 -5.20
N LEU A 32 -4.78 -10.74 -5.95
CA LEU A 32 -3.67 -9.78 -6.05
C LEU A 32 -3.86 -8.58 -5.13
N ALA A 33 -2.76 -8.07 -4.62
CA ALA A 33 -2.69 -6.75 -4.02
C ALA A 33 -2.92 -5.68 -5.11
N ILE A 34 -3.60 -4.57 -4.74
CA ILE A 34 -4.07 -3.55 -5.68
C ILE A 34 -3.15 -2.34 -5.63
N PHE A 35 -2.22 -2.26 -6.56
CA PHE A 35 -1.32 -1.13 -6.72
C PHE A 35 -1.35 -0.60 -8.14
N ASN A 36 -1.04 0.68 -8.31
CA ASN A 36 -0.79 1.30 -9.61
C ASN A 36 -1.93 1.12 -10.61
N GLY A 37 -3.18 1.13 -10.14
CA GLY A 37 -4.36 0.94 -10.98
C GLY A 37 -4.61 -0.51 -11.42
N SER A 38 -3.98 -1.49 -10.76
CA SER A 38 -4.25 -2.90 -11.03
C SER A 38 -5.60 -3.33 -10.44
N LYS A 39 -6.14 -4.43 -10.96
CA LYS A 39 -7.34 -5.10 -10.50
C LYS A 39 -6.98 -6.20 -9.50
N GLN A 40 -7.89 -6.50 -8.59
CA GLN A 40 -7.66 -7.51 -7.55
C GLN A 40 -7.57 -8.95 -8.10
N GLU A 41 -7.98 -9.26 -9.27
CA GLU A 41 -8.02 -10.57 -9.90
C GLU A 41 -8.37 -11.78 -8.99
N THR A 42 -9.09 -12.74 -9.53
CA THR A 42 -9.57 -13.86 -8.74
C THR A 42 -8.44 -14.86 -8.42
N LYS A 43 -8.51 -15.49 -7.24
CA LYS A 43 -7.58 -16.57 -6.84
C LYS A 43 -7.52 -17.68 -7.90
N PHE A 44 -8.65 -18.05 -8.49
CA PHE A 44 -8.72 -19.11 -9.51
C PHE A 44 -7.85 -18.79 -10.73
N LEU A 45 -7.97 -17.56 -11.26
CA LEU A 45 -7.18 -17.11 -12.40
C LEU A 45 -5.67 -17.08 -12.07
N ILE A 46 -5.32 -16.55 -10.89
CA ILE A 46 -3.92 -16.47 -10.44
C ILE A 46 -3.31 -17.87 -10.29
N ASP A 47 -4.02 -18.80 -9.65
CA ASP A 47 -3.55 -20.16 -9.47
C ASP A 47 -3.39 -20.88 -10.83
N LYS A 48 -4.32 -20.67 -11.77
CA LYS A 48 -4.23 -21.23 -13.14
C LYS A 48 -3.00 -20.71 -13.87
N ILE A 49 -2.77 -19.39 -13.87
CA ILE A 49 -1.60 -18.78 -14.53
C ILE A 49 -0.30 -19.30 -13.91
N LEU A 50 -0.18 -19.34 -12.59
CA LEU A 50 1.04 -19.78 -11.93
C LEU A 50 1.32 -21.27 -12.13
N ASN A 51 0.29 -22.11 -12.17
CA ASN A 51 0.46 -23.54 -12.49
C ASN A 51 0.93 -23.75 -13.93
N GLN A 52 0.47 -22.94 -14.87
CA GLN A 52 0.92 -23.00 -16.27
C GLN A 52 2.33 -22.45 -16.46
N ALA A 53 2.70 -21.40 -15.71
CA ALA A 53 3.98 -20.71 -15.86
C ALA A 53 5.16 -21.47 -15.23
N ASP A 54 4.98 -22.08 -14.05
CA ASP A 54 6.07 -22.76 -13.33
C ASP A 54 5.65 -23.98 -12.49
N GLY A 55 4.40 -24.41 -12.61
CA GLY A 55 3.86 -25.57 -11.87
C GLY A 55 3.73 -25.36 -10.35
N LYS A 56 3.94 -24.15 -9.82
CA LYS A 56 4.06 -23.88 -8.39
C LYS A 56 3.18 -22.73 -7.90
N ALA A 57 1.86 -22.81 -8.15
CA ALA A 57 0.93 -21.77 -7.69
C ALA A 57 1.03 -21.48 -6.18
N ARG A 58 1.32 -22.49 -5.35
CA ARG A 58 1.43 -22.37 -3.89
C ARG A 58 2.85 -22.09 -3.39
N GLY A 59 3.83 -21.96 -4.28
CA GLY A 59 5.21 -21.67 -3.90
C GLY A 59 5.34 -20.28 -3.24
N ARG A 60 6.31 -20.14 -2.31
CA ARG A 60 6.63 -18.85 -1.72
C ARG A 60 7.09 -17.88 -2.81
N GLY A 61 6.51 -16.70 -2.83
CA GLY A 61 6.96 -15.60 -3.69
C GLY A 61 8.10 -14.81 -3.03
N PRO A 62 8.73 -13.92 -3.80
CA PRO A 62 9.71 -12.98 -3.26
C PRO A 62 9.05 -12.04 -2.25
N ILE A 63 9.88 -11.43 -1.41
CA ILE A 63 9.47 -10.42 -0.44
C ILE A 63 9.91 -9.01 -0.86
N SER A 64 10.70 -8.90 -1.92
CA SER A 64 11.15 -7.65 -2.50
C SER A 64 11.14 -7.72 -4.02
N LEU A 65 10.67 -6.66 -4.67
CA LEU A 65 10.80 -6.40 -6.10
C LEU A 65 11.48 -5.04 -6.27
N SER A 66 12.75 -4.95 -5.88
CA SER A 66 13.52 -3.69 -5.83
C SER A 66 13.51 -2.91 -7.13
N GLN A 67 13.65 -3.59 -8.29
CA GLN A 67 13.60 -2.95 -9.62
C GLN A 67 12.23 -2.39 -9.98
N SER A 68 11.15 -2.95 -9.43
CA SER A 68 9.77 -2.48 -9.66
C SER A 68 9.28 -1.55 -8.56
N GLY A 69 10.03 -1.40 -7.48
CA GLY A 69 9.73 -0.54 -6.35
C GLY A 69 8.59 -1.05 -5.48
N TYR A 70 8.70 -2.30 -5.00
CA TYR A 70 7.74 -2.88 -4.06
C TYR A 70 8.44 -3.72 -3.01
N GLU A 71 7.98 -3.58 -1.76
CA GLU A 71 8.40 -4.41 -0.62
C GLU A 71 7.20 -5.11 0.02
N LYS A 72 7.45 -6.27 0.63
CA LYS A 72 6.46 -7.04 1.35
C LYS A 72 7.03 -7.49 2.70
N LEU A 73 6.42 -7.04 3.80
CA LEU A 73 6.75 -7.46 5.15
C LEU A 73 5.79 -8.56 5.59
N VAL A 74 6.30 -9.64 6.16
CA VAL A 74 5.49 -10.79 6.59
C VAL A 74 5.93 -11.24 7.96
N CYS A 75 5.06 -11.14 8.95
CA CYS A 75 5.24 -11.66 10.31
C CYS A 75 3.93 -12.24 10.82
N GLN A 76 3.93 -13.50 11.25
CA GLN A 76 2.88 -14.18 12.01
C GLN A 76 1.43 -13.76 11.69
N GLY A 77 1.00 -13.98 10.44
CA GLY A 77 -0.36 -13.67 10.01
C GLY A 77 -0.59 -12.21 9.59
N ILE A 78 0.40 -11.33 9.72
CA ILE A 78 0.39 -9.99 9.14
C ILE A 78 1.17 -10.01 7.84
N THR A 79 0.60 -9.40 6.80
CA THR A 79 1.30 -9.12 5.53
C THR A 79 1.07 -7.66 5.16
N VAL A 80 2.15 -6.91 4.97
CA VAL A 80 2.11 -5.52 4.51
C VAL A 80 2.79 -5.45 3.16
N PHE A 81 2.07 -5.00 2.14
CA PHE A 81 2.64 -4.62 0.84
C PHE A 81 2.86 -3.11 0.84
N VAL A 82 3.96 -2.69 0.25
CA VAL A 82 4.35 -1.28 0.20
C VAL A 82 4.80 -0.91 -1.21
N ASP A 83 4.26 0.18 -1.74
CA ASP A 83 4.82 0.85 -2.90
C ASP A 83 6.00 1.73 -2.46
N THR A 84 7.22 1.30 -2.73
CA THR A 84 8.43 2.05 -2.36
C THR A 84 8.74 3.17 -3.35
N HIS A 85 8.00 3.21 -4.44
CA HIS A 85 8.09 4.22 -5.49
C HIS A 85 9.52 4.44 -6.04
N TYR A 86 10.32 3.38 -6.04
CA TYR A 86 11.66 3.43 -6.60
C TYR A 86 11.59 3.59 -8.13
N ASN A 87 12.10 4.73 -8.62
CA ASN A 87 12.50 5.00 -10.01
C ASN A 87 11.56 4.52 -11.12
N ASN A 88 10.25 4.80 -11.05
CA ASN A 88 9.36 4.35 -12.10
C ASN A 88 8.58 5.49 -12.79
N LYS A 89 9.15 6.06 -13.85
CA LYS A 89 8.50 7.05 -14.73
C LYS A 89 7.16 6.58 -15.33
N LYS A 90 6.83 5.27 -15.20
CA LYS A 90 5.63 4.64 -15.80
C LYS A 90 4.54 4.33 -14.78
N LYS A 91 4.70 4.66 -13.48
CA LYS A 91 3.63 4.40 -12.51
C LYS A 91 2.44 5.32 -12.74
N SER A 92 1.25 4.74 -12.79
CA SER A 92 -0.01 5.48 -12.96
C SER A 92 -0.49 6.10 -11.65
N SER A 93 -0.27 5.42 -10.50
CA SER A 93 -0.62 5.93 -9.17
C SER A 93 0.26 7.10 -8.76
N LYS A 94 -0.35 8.08 -8.10
CA LYS A 94 0.28 9.31 -7.60
C LYS A 94 0.51 9.29 -6.08
N ALA A 95 0.46 8.10 -5.48
CA ALA A 95 0.55 7.87 -4.04
C ALA A 95 1.82 7.07 -3.67
N PRO A 96 2.98 7.72 -3.53
CA PRO A 96 4.17 7.03 -3.04
C PRO A 96 3.95 6.52 -1.62
N HIS A 97 4.65 5.44 -1.27
CA HIS A 97 4.57 4.78 0.02
C HIS A 97 3.15 4.30 0.39
N ALA A 98 2.27 4.13 -0.61
CA ALA A 98 0.97 3.51 -0.40
C ALA A 98 1.14 2.09 0.15
N ILE A 99 0.24 1.70 1.06
CA ILE A 99 0.29 0.39 1.72
C ILE A 99 -1.00 -0.40 1.53
N GLU A 100 -0.88 -1.72 1.53
CA GLU A 100 -1.96 -2.65 1.81
C GLU A 100 -1.60 -3.55 2.98
N VAL A 101 -2.50 -3.69 3.94
CA VAL A 101 -2.31 -4.49 5.16
C VAL A 101 -3.31 -5.62 5.19
N TYR A 102 -2.82 -6.83 5.36
CA TYR A 102 -3.60 -8.05 5.52
C TYR A 102 -3.36 -8.63 6.91
N ILE A 103 -4.45 -8.99 7.58
CA ILE A 103 -4.46 -9.77 8.82
C ILE A 103 -5.10 -11.12 8.48
N GLY A 104 -4.32 -12.20 8.57
CA GLY A 104 -4.73 -13.47 8.01
C GLY A 104 -5.04 -13.34 6.53
N LYS A 105 -6.27 -13.69 6.12
CA LYS A 105 -6.73 -13.56 4.73
C LYS A 105 -7.50 -12.26 4.46
N THR A 106 -7.80 -11.48 5.49
CA THR A 106 -8.61 -10.26 5.35
C THR A 106 -7.73 -9.06 5.10
N ARG A 107 -8.01 -8.33 4.02
CA ARG A 107 -7.41 -7.02 3.79
C ARG A 107 -7.99 -6.03 4.78
N MET A 108 -7.17 -5.51 5.68
CA MET A 108 -7.58 -4.51 6.66
C MET A 108 -7.48 -3.10 6.08
N VAL A 109 -6.35 -2.78 5.47
CA VAL A 109 -6.05 -1.47 4.87
C VAL A 109 -5.68 -1.65 3.41
N GLY A 110 -6.05 -0.70 2.55
CA GLY A 110 -5.64 -0.73 1.15
C GLY A 110 -6.01 0.52 0.38
N SER A 111 -6.21 0.42 -0.91
CA SER A 111 -6.67 1.50 -1.79
C SER A 111 -8.15 1.36 -2.12
N CYS A 112 -8.73 2.41 -2.72
CA CYS A 112 -10.11 2.39 -3.23
C CYS A 112 -10.33 1.38 -4.38
N GLY A 113 -9.26 0.84 -4.96
CA GLY A 113 -9.33 -0.07 -6.10
C GLY A 113 -9.27 0.64 -7.44
N THR A 114 -9.73 -0.02 -8.50
CA THR A 114 -9.72 0.51 -9.87
C THR A 114 -10.99 0.15 -10.63
N ILE A 115 -11.35 0.97 -11.61
CA ILE A 115 -12.50 0.74 -12.47
C ILE A 115 -12.07 0.74 -13.94
N TYR A 116 -12.52 -0.25 -14.72
CA TYR A 116 -12.20 -0.39 -16.14
C TYR A 116 -13.25 0.23 -17.06
N LYS A 117 -14.25 0.92 -16.50
CA LYS A 117 -15.24 1.65 -17.29
C LYS A 117 -14.57 2.80 -18.04
N LYS A 118 -15.12 3.18 -19.19
CA LYS A 118 -14.59 4.25 -20.07
C LYS A 118 -14.61 5.66 -19.45
N ASP A 119 -15.11 5.81 -18.24
CA ASP A 119 -15.16 7.09 -17.54
C ASP A 119 -13.77 7.49 -17.06
N LYS A 120 -13.16 8.40 -17.81
CA LYS A 120 -11.83 8.95 -17.53
C LYS A 120 -11.77 9.64 -16.16
N LYS A 121 -12.82 10.35 -15.75
CA LYS A 121 -12.88 11.09 -14.49
C LYS A 121 -12.77 10.14 -13.28
N TRP A 122 -13.50 9.03 -13.30
CA TRP A 122 -13.40 7.98 -12.29
C TRP A 122 -12.00 7.36 -12.24
N LYS A 123 -11.44 7.04 -13.41
CA LYS A 123 -10.11 6.46 -13.51
C LYS A 123 -9.05 7.40 -12.91
N ASP A 124 -9.08 8.68 -13.27
CA ASP A 124 -8.13 9.67 -12.75
C ASP A 124 -8.27 9.86 -11.24
N SER A 125 -9.51 9.88 -10.72
CA SER A 125 -9.78 9.95 -9.28
C SER A 125 -9.23 8.74 -8.50
N LEU A 126 -9.40 7.53 -9.02
CA LEU A 126 -8.90 6.30 -8.39
C LEU A 126 -7.38 6.13 -8.48
N LEU A 127 -6.71 6.85 -9.37
CA LEU A 127 -5.25 6.91 -9.47
C LEU A 127 -4.64 8.05 -8.65
N SER A 128 -5.46 8.95 -8.11
CA SER A 128 -4.99 10.05 -7.28
C SER A 128 -4.44 9.57 -5.94
N ALA A 129 -3.60 10.39 -5.29
CA ALA A 129 -3.05 10.06 -3.97
C ALA A 129 -4.15 9.84 -2.93
N SER A 130 -5.25 10.59 -3.02
CA SER A 130 -6.39 10.49 -2.08
C SER A 130 -7.18 9.18 -2.15
N ALA A 131 -7.00 8.36 -3.19
CA ALA A 131 -7.60 7.05 -3.31
C ALA A 131 -6.73 5.90 -2.73
N HIS A 132 -5.62 6.23 -2.10
CA HIS A 132 -4.66 5.27 -1.57
C HIS A 132 -4.35 5.54 -0.09
N SER A 133 -3.94 4.49 0.64
CA SER A 133 -3.47 4.63 2.02
C SER A 133 -2.03 5.14 2.04
N SER A 134 -1.90 6.47 2.01
CA SER A 134 -0.66 7.20 1.83
C SER A 134 -0.72 8.57 2.52
N LEU A 135 0.45 9.23 2.65
CA LEU A 135 0.57 10.61 3.08
C LEU A 135 0.40 11.55 1.88
N ILE A 136 -0.36 12.61 2.05
CA ILE A 136 -0.70 13.60 1.03
C ILE A 136 -0.42 15.00 1.58
N ILE A 137 0.24 15.86 0.80
CA ILE A 137 0.51 17.25 1.14
C ILE A 137 -0.36 18.16 0.28
N GLU A 138 -1.00 19.17 0.92
CA GLU A 138 -1.84 20.21 0.29
C GLU A 138 -2.90 19.63 -0.64
N ASN A 139 -3.48 18.48 -0.27
CA ASN A 139 -4.47 17.74 -1.05
C ASN A 139 -4.07 17.56 -2.53
N THR A 140 -2.77 17.42 -2.80
CA THR A 140 -2.23 17.27 -4.15
C THR A 140 -1.56 15.92 -4.35
N ASN A 141 -1.55 15.48 -5.60
CA ASN A 141 -0.79 14.32 -6.00
C ASN A 141 0.72 14.56 -5.85
N ALA A 142 1.47 13.55 -5.45
CA ALA A 142 2.92 13.60 -5.54
C ALA A 142 3.35 13.74 -7.01
N TYR A 143 4.25 14.66 -7.27
CA TYR A 143 4.72 14.98 -8.60
C TYR A 143 6.10 14.38 -8.85
N TYR A 144 6.24 13.69 -9.96
CA TYR A 144 7.53 13.14 -10.41
C TYR A 144 8.04 13.97 -11.55
N CYS A 145 9.18 14.61 -11.34
CA CYS A 145 9.90 15.30 -12.39
C CYS A 145 10.55 14.29 -13.33
N ASP A 146 10.70 14.65 -14.62
CA ASP A 146 11.43 13.84 -15.61
C ASP A 146 12.95 13.81 -15.36
N GLU A 147 13.43 14.68 -14.49
CA GLU A 147 14.82 14.62 -14.04
C GLU A 147 15.04 13.40 -13.13
N PRO A 148 16.23 12.78 -13.18
CA PRO A 148 16.58 11.70 -12.28
C PRO A 148 16.64 12.25 -10.86
N ILE A 149 15.52 12.27 -10.17
CA ILE A 149 15.49 12.59 -8.76
C ILE A 149 16.14 11.40 -8.06
N ASN A 150 17.39 11.53 -7.73
CA ASN A 150 18.25 10.55 -7.04
C ASN A 150 17.81 10.26 -5.59
N LEU A 151 16.52 10.41 -5.26
CA LEU A 151 16.13 10.60 -3.87
C LEU A 151 14.96 9.74 -3.40
N THR A 152 14.59 8.71 -4.16
CA THR A 152 13.84 7.62 -3.56
C THR A 152 14.84 6.63 -2.96
N PHE A 153 14.73 6.40 -1.67
CA PHE A 153 15.57 5.46 -0.95
C PHE A 153 14.68 4.47 -0.22
N ASN A 154 15.01 3.20 -0.29
CA ASN A 154 14.43 2.20 0.57
C ASN A 154 15.54 1.40 1.27
N LYS A 155 15.32 1.07 2.52
CA LYS A 155 16.18 0.17 3.28
C LYS A 155 15.31 -0.79 4.05
N ARG A 156 15.54 -2.09 3.85
CA ARG A 156 14.91 -3.15 4.61
C ARG A 156 15.90 -3.74 5.60
N TYR A 157 15.46 -4.02 6.81
CA TYR A 157 16.27 -4.68 7.84
C TYR A 157 15.36 -5.38 8.85
N GLN A 158 15.96 -6.21 9.68
CA GLN A 158 15.29 -6.86 10.79
C GLN A 158 15.90 -6.36 12.12
N LYS A 159 15.05 -6.15 13.11
CA LYS A 159 15.44 -5.80 14.47
C LYS A 159 14.61 -6.60 15.46
N ASN A 160 15.25 -7.39 16.32
CA ASN A 160 14.59 -8.25 17.32
C ASN A 160 13.50 -9.17 16.71
N GLY A 161 13.68 -9.58 15.45
CA GLY A 161 12.75 -10.41 14.70
C GLY A 161 11.55 -9.65 14.09
N SER A 162 11.42 -8.35 14.32
CA SER A 162 10.49 -7.48 13.58
C SER A 162 11.04 -7.20 12.19
N GLU A 163 10.14 -7.15 11.19
CA GLU A 163 10.46 -6.71 9.84
C GLU A 163 10.27 -5.20 9.74
N ILE A 164 11.28 -4.50 9.22
CA ILE A 164 11.26 -3.04 9.11
C ILE A 164 11.65 -2.62 7.70
N VAL A 165 10.92 -1.63 7.18
CA VAL A 165 11.29 -0.93 5.94
C VAL A 165 11.30 0.58 6.20
N PHE A 166 12.38 1.22 5.78
CA PHE A 166 12.53 2.68 5.78
C PHE A 166 12.48 3.18 4.34
N LEU A 167 11.67 4.20 4.10
CA LEU A 167 11.38 4.75 2.79
C LEU A 167 11.54 6.26 2.78
N ARG A 168 11.98 6.80 1.64
CA ARG A 168 12.05 8.24 1.39
C ARG A 168 11.54 8.54 -0.01
N HIS A 169 10.82 9.64 -0.19
CA HIS A 169 10.51 10.19 -1.50
C HIS A 169 10.49 11.72 -1.48
N ASP A 170 10.78 12.31 -2.66
CA ASP A 170 10.78 13.75 -2.89
C ASP A 170 9.66 14.21 -3.83
N GLY A 171 8.59 13.46 -3.92
CA GLY A 171 7.46 13.77 -4.82
C GLY A 171 6.77 15.12 -4.55
N TYR A 172 7.03 15.73 -3.41
CA TYR A 172 6.51 17.04 -3.02
C TYR A 172 7.58 18.15 -3.00
N ARG A 173 8.86 17.80 -3.25
CA ARG A 173 9.97 18.74 -3.12
C ARG A 173 9.89 19.93 -4.07
N LYS A 174 9.56 19.68 -5.34
CA LYS A 174 9.52 20.74 -6.36
C LYS A 174 8.45 21.80 -6.05
N LYS A 175 7.29 21.39 -5.57
CA LYS A 175 6.16 22.29 -5.35
C LYS A 175 6.14 22.90 -3.93
N PHE A 176 6.54 22.12 -2.94
CA PHE A 176 6.35 22.45 -1.54
C PHE A 176 7.65 22.49 -0.72
N SER A 177 8.81 22.21 -1.32
CA SER A 177 10.09 22.04 -0.61
C SER A 177 10.01 20.94 0.46
N ALA A 178 9.15 19.94 0.28
CA ALA A 178 8.91 18.89 1.25
C ALA A 178 9.48 17.54 0.81
N THR A 179 10.22 16.90 1.72
CA THR A 179 10.70 15.52 1.61
C THR A 179 9.93 14.66 2.61
N CYS A 180 9.41 13.52 2.16
CA CYS A 180 8.64 12.62 2.98
C CYS A 180 9.39 11.32 3.26
N PHE A 181 9.25 10.82 4.49
CA PHE A 181 9.80 9.56 4.93
C PHE A 181 8.68 8.72 5.54
N ARG A 182 8.79 7.39 5.40
CA ARG A 182 7.91 6.43 6.07
C ARG A 182 8.73 5.26 6.57
N THR A 183 8.63 4.96 7.86
CA THR A 183 9.14 3.72 8.43
C THR A 183 7.96 2.83 8.78
N ILE A 184 7.99 1.58 8.36
CA ILE A 184 6.97 0.59 8.68
C ILE A 184 7.63 -0.55 9.41
N GLU A 185 7.13 -0.86 10.60
CA GLU A 185 7.53 -2.00 11.40
C GLU A 185 6.36 -2.97 11.59
N VAL A 186 6.61 -4.25 11.31
CA VAL A 186 5.71 -5.35 11.64
C VAL A 186 6.36 -6.19 12.71
N SER A 187 5.77 -6.23 13.90
CA SER A 187 6.34 -6.92 15.05
C SER A 187 6.43 -8.42 14.84
N ARG A 188 7.49 -9.03 15.38
CA ARG A 188 7.69 -10.48 15.40
C ARG A 188 6.48 -11.25 15.96
N SER A 189 5.81 -10.68 16.94
CA SER A 189 4.64 -11.31 17.58
C SER A 189 3.41 -11.40 16.67
N GLY A 190 3.38 -10.68 15.54
CA GLY A 190 2.17 -10.57 14.70
C GLY A 190 1.02 -9.82 15.37
N LYS A 191 1.31 -8.99 16.39
CA LYS A 191 0.29 -8.25 17.15
C LYS A 191 0.34 -6.75 16.92
N ASN A 192 1.43 -6.21 16.37
CA ASN A 192 1.62 -4.77 16.18
C ASN A 192 2.11 -4.45 14.78
N ILE A 193 1.57 -3.36 14.24
CA ILE A 193 2.05 -2.67 13.04
C ILE A 193 2.27 -1.22 13.46
N ALA A 194 3.49 -0.73 13.39
CA ALA A 194 3.84 0.66 13.68
C ALA A 194 4.30 1.35 12.40
N ILE A 195 3.84 2.56 12.17
CA ILE A 195 4.21 3.37 11.02
C ILE A 195 4.57 4.76 11.51
N LEU A 196 5.77 5.21 11.17
CA LEU A 196 6.24 6.56 11.40
C LEU A 196 6.29 7.30 10.08
N ASP A 197 5.46 8.31 9.94
CA ASP A 197 5.53 9.27 8.83
C ASP A 197 6.25 10.52 9.29
N GLN A 198 7.19 11.00 8.46
CA GLN A 198 7.96 12.20 8.73
C GLN A 198 7.92 13.11 7.49
N ILE A 199 7.74 14.40 7.72
CA ILE A 199 7.77 15.43 6.68
C ILE A 199 8.85 16.44 7.06
N ASN A 200 9.85 16.59 6.21
CA ASN A 200 10.86 17.62 6.35
C ASN A 200 10.54 18.76 5.38
N SER A 201 10.21 19.94 5.91
CA SER A 201 9.87 21.14 5.16
C SER A 201 10.08 22.38 6.02
N ASP A 202 10.56 23.46 5.40
CA ASP A 202 10.66 24.78 6.01
C ASP A 202 9.35 25.59 5.96
N LYS A 203 8.31 25.04 5.31
CA LYS A 203 7.01 25.66 5.11
C LYS A 203 5.97 25.05 6.02
N LEU A 204 4.95 25.85 6.37
CA LEU A 204 3.71 25.35 6.96
C LEU A 204 2.83 24.79 5.85
N LEU A 205 2.57 23.48 5.89
CA LEU A 205 1.84 22.76 4.87
C LEU A 205 0.78 21.89 5.54
N LYS A 206 -0.43 21.88 5.00
CA LYS A 206 -1.45 20.94 5.42
C LYS A 206 -1.14 19.54 4.88
N PHE A 207 -1.38 18.53 5.69
CA PHE A 207 -1.20 17.15 5.24
C PHE A 207 -2.29 16.23 5.79
N ASP A 208 -2.57 15.18 5.04
CA ASP A 208 -3.44 14.08 5.43
C ASP A 208 -2.67 12.77 5.32
N ILE A 209 -2.76 11.91 6.34
CA ILE A 209 -2.42 10.49 6.23
C ILE A 209 -3.74 9.75 6.11
N ARG A 210 -4.04 9.22 4.92
CA ARG A 210 -5.28 8.51 4.62
C ARG A 210 -5.08 7.01 4.78
N ILE A 211 -6.08 6.36 5.38
CA ILE A 211 -6.06 4.93 5.70
C ILE A 211 -7.42 4.36 5.29
N HIS A 212 -7.52 3.85 4.05
CA HIS A 212 -8.76 3.29 3.52
C HIS A 212 -8.99 1.89 4.07
N LEU A 213 -10.17 1.67 4.64
CA LEU A 213 -10.54 0.41 5.27
C LEU A 213 -11.33 -0.48 4.29
N ASN A 214 -11.23 -1.78 4.47
CA ASN A 214 -12.06 -2.72 3.72
C ASN A 214 -13.53 -2.61 4.18
N PRO A 215 -14.53 -2.77 3.28
CA PRO A 215 -15.95 -2.73 3.63
C PRO A 215 -16.38 -3.71 4.74
N LYS A 216 -15.62 -4.76 4.98
CA LYS A 216 -15.88 -5.73 6.06
C LYS A 216 -15.45 -5.24 7.46
N ILE A 217 -14.73 -4.14 7.55
CA ILE A 217 -14.22 -3.61 8.82
C ILE A 217 -15.28 -2.73 9.46
N LYS A 218 -15.75 -3.12 10.63
CA LYS A 218 -16.55 -2.25 11.49
C LYS A 218 -15.61 -1.35 12.28
N THR A 219 -15.80 -0.05 12.18
CA THR A 219 -14.90 0.94 12.80
C THR A 219 -15.68 1.92 13.64
N SER A 220 -15.19 2.19 14.84
CA SER A 220 -15.71 3.23 15.74
C SER A 220 -14.56 4.02 16.34
N LEU A 221 -14.76 5.34 16.50
CA LEU A 221 -13.84 6.21 17.23
C LEU A 221 -14.13 6.17 18.73
N SER A 222 -13.09 6.35 19.55
CA SER A 222 -13.26 6.71 20.95
C SER A 222 -13.92 8.10 21.09
N MET A 223 -14.51 8.41 22.25
CA MET A 223 -15.17 9.68 22.49
C MET A 223 -14.20 10.88 22.37
N ASP A 224 -12.96 10.70 22.79
CA ASP A 224 -11.89 11.71 22.69
C ASP A 224 -11.25 11.80 21.31
N LYS A 225 -11.66 10.93 20.35
CA LYS A 225 -11.13 10.82 18.99
C LYS A 225 -9.63 10.56 18.93
N LYS A 226 -9.02 9.97 19.96
CA LYS A 226 -7.59 9.65 19.99
C LYS A 226 -7.28 8.20 19.56
N THR A 227 -8.31 7.36 19.52
CA THR A 227 -8.18 5.96 19.10
C THR A 227 -9.37 5.54 18.25
N ALA A 228 -9.19 4.46 17.48
CA ALA A 228 -10.28 3.79 16.81
C ALA A 228 -10.21 2.27 17.05
N ILE A 229 -11.37 1.64 17.13
CA ILE A 229 -11.49 0.19 17.23
C ILE A 229 -11.94 -0.34 15.88
N LEU A 230 -11.23 -1.34 15.36
CA LEU A 230 -11.53 -2.03 14.12
C LEU A 230 -11.90 -3.48 14.46
N ILE A 231 -13.09 -3.92 14.05
CA ILE A 231 -13.59 -5.27 14.30
C ILE A 231 -13.87 -5.97 12.98
N PHE A 232 -13.27 -7.14 12.80
CA PHE A 232 -13.46 -8.01 11.65
C PHE A 232 -13.03 -9.45 11.97
N ASP A 233 -13.64 -10.42 11.33
CA ASP A 233 -13.36 -11.86 11.50
C ASP A 233 -13.29 -12.31 12.97
N GLY A 234 -14.11 -11.72 13.85
CA GLY A 234 -14.15 -12.03 15.29
C GLY A 234 -12.97 -11.47 16.10
N HIS A 235 -12.12 -10.64 15.50
CA HIS A 235 -10.97 -10.02 16.16
C HIS A 235 -11.11 -8.51 16.27
N GLY A 236 -10.60 -7.94 17.37
CA GLY A 236 -10.46 -6.51 17.60
C GLY A 236 -9.04 -6.04 17.36
N TRP A 237 -8.90 -4.87 16.74
CA TRP A 237 -7.65 -4.16 16.57
C TRP A 237 -7.84 -2.71 16.98
N ASN A 238 -6.91 -2.19 17.77
CA ASN A 238 -6.88 -0.78 18.17
C ASN A 238 -5.99 -0.01 17.20
N PHE A 239 -6.51 1.08 16.68
CA PHE A 239 -5.74 2.11 16.01
C PHE A 239 -5.40 3.21 16.99
N SER A 240 -4.15 3.65 17.03
CA SER A 240 -3.68 4.78 17.85
C SER A 240 -2.62 5.57 17.11
N PHE A 241 -2.38 6.80 17.57
CA PHE A 241 -1.39 7.68 16.98
C PHE A 241 -0.77 8.61 18.04
N GLN A 242 0.40 9.16 17.68
CA GLN A 242 1.11 10.23 18.41
C GLN A 242 1.57 11.25 17.38
N GLY A 243 1.49 12.54 17.74
CA GLY A 243 1.81 13.68 16.87
C GLY A 243 0.75 14.76 16.95
N ASN A 244 1.03 15.92 16.37
CA ASN A 244 0.09 17.04 16.32
C ASN A 244 -0.88 16.91 15.14
N VAL A 245 -1.82 15.97 15.25
CA VAL A 245 -2.81 15.65 14.23
C VAL A 245 -4.18 15.37 14.85
N ASN A 246 -5.23 15.53 14.05
CA ASN A 246 -6.59 15.18 14.40
C ASN A 246 -7.00 13.88 13.69
N LEU A 247 -7.65 12.97 14.41
CA LEU A 247 -8.22 11.74 13.84
C LEU A 247 -9.65 11.96 13.40
N LEU A 248 -9.91 11.67 12.13
CA LEU A 248 -11.24 11.71 11.52
C LEU A 248 -11.62 10.30 11.01
N LEU A 249 -12.91 9.99 11.07
CA LEU A 249 -13.51 8.83 10.41
C LEU A 249 -14.45 9.34 9.33
N GLU A 250 -14.11 9.12 8.07
CA GLU A 250 -14.86 9.66 6.94
C GLU A 250 -15.34 8.56 5.99
N PRO A 251 -16.41 8.82 5.22
CA PRO A 251 -16.82 7.92 4.16
C PRO A 251 -15.70 7.69 3.14
N SER A 252 -15.63 6.48 2.63
CA SER A 252 -14.76 6.07 1.53
C SER A 252 -15.48 5.08 0.62
N ILE A 253 -14.81 4.66 -0.42
CA ILE A 253 -15.32 3.66 -1.36
C ILE A 253 -14.31 2.53 -1.56
N PHE A 254 -14.82 1.40 -2.01
CA PHE A 254 -14.02 0.27 -2.46
C PHE A 254 -14.62 -0.30 -3.74
N VAL A 255 -13.81 -0.37 -4.80
CA VAL A 255 -14.19 -0.98 -6.07
C VAL A 255 -13.84 -2.46 -6.04
N GLN A 256 -14.85 -3.33 -6.18
CA GLN A 256 -14.69 -4.77 -6.22
C GLN A 256 -14.18 -5.27 -7.59
N ASP A 257 -13.90 -6.57 -7.67
CA ASP A 257 -13.38 -7.23 -8.88
C ASP A 257 -14.33 -7.14 -10.07
N ASP A 258 -15.62 -7.14 -9.82
CA ASP A 258 -16.70 -6.99 -10.81
C ASP A 258 -16.97 -5.53 -11.21
N GLY A 259 -16.28 -4.58 -10.55
CA GLY A 259 -16.46 -3.14 -10.75
C GLY A 259 -17.58 -2.53 -9.92
N GLU A 260 -18.23 -3.30 -9.04
CA GLU A 260 -19.20 -2.75 -8.07
C GLU A 260 -18.48 -1.85 -7.06
N VAL A 261 -19.08 -0.67 -6.80
CA VAL A 261 -18.56 0.28 -5.82
C VAL A 261 -19.25 0.08 -4.48
N LYS A 262 -18.51 -0.34 -3.48
CA LYS A 262 -19.00 -0.48 -2.09
C LYS A 262 -18.62 0.71 -1.24
N LYS A 263 -19.58 1.17 -0.43
CA LYS A 263 -19.32 2.16 0.62
C LYS A 263 -18.47 1.53 1.71
N THR A 264 -17.49 2.28 2.19
CA THR A 264 -16.64 1.92 3.33
C THR A 264 -16.25 3.19 4.09
N ASN A 265 -15.31 3.09 5.01
CA ASN A 265 -14.75 4.19 5.77
C ASN A 265 -13.24 4.30 5.54
N GLN A 266 -12.71 5.48 5.85
CA GLN A 266 -11.29 5.73 5.99
C GLN A 266 -11.02 6.43 7.32
N LEU A 267 -9.88 6.12 7.92
CA LEU A 267 -9.29 6.95 8.96
C LEU A 267 -8.39 7.98 8.30
N ILE A 268 -8.44 9.22 8.80
CA ILE A 268 -7.58 10.29 8.34
C ILE A 268 -6.90 10.91 9.56
N LEU A 269 -5.56 10.99 9.53
CA LEU A 269 -4.80 11.83 10.43
C LEU A 269 -4.49 13.13 9.69
N GLN A 270 -5.10 14.22 10.13
CA GLN A 270 -4.98 15.53 9.50
C GLN A 270 -4.17 16.47 10.38
N GLY A 271 -3.18 17.12 9.80
CA GLY A 271 -2.32 18.05 10.51
C GLY A 271 -1.71 19.13 9.63
N GLU A 272 -0.88 19.92 10.28
CA GLU A 272 -0.03 20.93 9.63
C GLU A 272 1.43 20.66 9.99
N THR A 273 2.35 20.87 9.03
CA THR A 273 3.78 20.68 9.29
C THR A 273 4.28 21.72 10.28
N LEU A 274 5.18 21.27 11.13
CA LEU A 274 6.03 22.16 11.93
C LEU A 274 7.20 22.60 11.05
N LYS A 275 7.81 23.74 11.34
CA LYS A 275 9.06 24.10 10.67
C LYS A 275 10.12 23.04 10.99
N GLU A 276 10.87 22.62 9.96
CA GLU A 276 11.95 21.61 9.98
C GLU A 276 11.50 20.16 9.90
N ASN A 277 10.95 19.56 10.94
CA ASN A 277 10.57 18.13 10.96
C ASN A 277 9.22 17.92 11.64
N THR A 278 8.34 17.25 10.96
CA THR A 278 7.02 16.84 11.48
C THR A 278 6.95 15.33 11.50
N GLU A 279 6.59 14.78 12.65
CA GLU A 279 6.51 13.32 12.87
C GLU A 279 5.11 12.92 13.32
N VAL A 280 4.61 11.85 12.74
CA VAL A 280 3.35 11.20 13.13
C VAL A 280 3.62 9.70 13.25
N LEU A 281 3.63 9.19 14.47
CA LEU A 281 3.66 7.75 14.74
C LEU A 281 2.22 7.25 14.84
N TRP A 282 1.87 6.23 14.09
CA TRP A 282 0.55 5.63 14.13
C TRP A 282 0.61 4.13 13.88
N GLY A 283 -0.47 3.43 14.18
CA GLY A 283 -0.42 1.98 13.94
C GLY A 283 -1.61 1.23 14.50
N PHE A 284 -1.48 -0.09 14.48
CA PHE A 284 -2.49 -1.03 14.86
C PHE A 284 -1.94 -2.03 15.87
N THR A 285 -2.69 -2.27 16.94
CA THR A 285 -2.38 -3.27 17.96
C THR A 285 -3.54 -4.25 18.11
N LYS A 286 -3.25 -5.54 18.07
CA LYS A 286 -4.26 -6.59 18.29
C LYS A 286 -4.68 -6.61 19.77
N ASN A 287 -5.99 -6.64 20.01
CA ASN A 287 -6.57 -6.83 21.36
C ASN A 287 -6.34 -8.23 21.89
#